data_3e305b5240ab763b10e3f2e5bd84680a
#
_entry.id   3e305b5240ab763b10e3f2e5bd84680a
#
_cell.length_a   1.000
_cell.length_b   1.000
_cell.length_c   1.000
_cell.angle_alpha   90.00
_cell.angle_beta   90.00
_cell.angle_gamma   90.00
#
_symmetry.space_group_name_H-M   'P 1'
#
loop_
_entity.id
_entity.type
_entity.pdbx_description
1 polymer ?
#
loop_
_entity_poly.entity_id
_entity_poly.type
_entity_poly.pdbx_seq_one_letter_code
_entity_poly.pdbx_strand_id
1 'polypeptide(L)'
;MKRYIRPCFQLLAVAMLLLSSCVNHPDVPSSSKDTKRLPAIMPDYCDVTVPCNIAPLNFMLPAEEYEECVARISTPDGKQQTYGNGVKVQIPESEWHAMLDASKGKSMKVEVWGKKQGEWLSFKAFKINVAKEPIDEYISYRLIEPSYVAWTFMEIVQRNLTSFEETQVFNNEITSTDREKGQCINCHSYQNYKTDNMLFHVRLSNGGTVLVNDGKVSKVDLRRDYTISGGAYPAWHPTSKLVAFAACKTRQAFHTANHNKIEVFDLASDIILYDVKTDSVSIVCNDTTTLEVYPTWSPDGKYLYYCKTLPLPEDLRDKDIRFTYSKLQYNLYRRSFDEASHSFVDEELVYDAASQDKSATLPRISPDGRYLLFAQGQYGCFHIRHSDADAVCIPLNEENPTPLDLTNLNSEGFADSYPTWSSNGHWIMLSSRRGDGNYSRAYFAYFNNGKVEKAFMLPQEDPEQNIFRLLCYNRPEFMVEPVRITVEEFSRVLK
;
A
#
# COMPACT_ATOMS: atom_id res chain seq x y z
N MET A 1 6.51 41.15 47.93
CA MET A 1 5.45 40.49 47.14
C MET A 1 6.00 39.20 46.55
N LYS A 2 6.15 38.17 47.34
CA LYS A 2 6.52 36.80 46.94
C LYS A 2 5.68 35.83 47.79
N ARG A 3 4.76 35.10 47.16
CA ARG A 3 4.02 33.93 47.64
C ARG A 3 2.58 34.00 47.11
N TYR A 4 2.31 33.24 46.03
CA TYR A 4 0.97 32.69 45.69
C TYR A 4 0.89 32.11 44.24
N ILE A 5 1.97 31.49 43.75
CA ILE A 5 1.93 30.84 42.41
C ILE A 5 2.22 29.32 42.44
N ARG A 6 2.30 28.66 43.59
CA ARG A 6 2.63 27.25 43.67
C ARG A 6 1.50 26.21 43.84
N PRO A 7 0.25 26.55 44.23
CA PRO A 7 -0.78 25.50 44.30
C PRO A 7 -1.56 25.25 43.03
N CYS A 8 -1.61 26.19 42.05
CA CYS A 8 -2.38 25.96 40.82
C CYS A 8 -1.74 24.94 39.83
N PHE A 9 -0.41 24.83 39.79
CA PHE A 9 0.25 23.88 38.90
C PHE A 9 0.16 22.43 39.35
N GLN A 10 0.07 22.17 40.64
CA GLN A 10 -0.11 20.80 41.15
C GLN A 10 -1.53 20.31 41.03
N LEU A 11 -2.55 21.19 41.05
CA LEU A 11 -3.95 20.82 40.79
C LEU A 11 -4.23 20.58 39.30
N LEU A 12 -3.52 21.27 38.38
CA LEU A 12 -3.63 20.97 36.93
C LEU A 12 -2.95 19.64 36.55
N ALA A 13 -1.83 19.31 37.19
CA ALA A 13 -1.14 18.02 36.94
C ALA A 13 -1.93 16.81 37.49
N VAL A 14 -2.65 16.98 38.61
CA VAL A 14 -3.54 15.95 39.17
C VAL A 14 -4.84 15.82 38.36
N ALA A 15 -5.34 16.92 37.76
CA ALA A 15 -6.52 16.88 36.87
C ALA A 15 -6.21 16.22 35.50
N MET A 16 -4.97 16.34 34.99
CA MET A 16 -4.56 15.62 33.78
C MET A 16 -4.32 14.11 33.99
N LEU A 17 -4.11 13.66 35.23
CA LEU A 17 -3.96 12.24 35.55
C LEU A 17 -5.32 11.52 35.80
N LEU A 18 -6.44 12.24 35.77
CA LEU A 18 -7.78 11.66 35.99
C LEU A 18 -8.63 11.57 34.71
N LEU A 19 -8.05 11.90 33.55
CA LEU A 19 -8.65 11.57 32.26
C LEU A 19 -8.13 10.19 31.76
N SER A 20 -8.01 9.21 32.65
CA SER A 20 -8.08 7.83 32.25
C SER A 20 -9.48 7.60 31.72
N SER A 21 -9.67 7.59 30.41
CA SER A 21 -10.86 7.12 29.72
C SER A 21 -11.29 5.81 30.38
N CYS A 22 -12.39 5.83 31.13
CA CYS A 22 -12.98 4.59 31.62
C CYS A 22 -13.36 3.77 30.39
N VAL A 23 -12.58 2.74 30.12
CA VAL A 23 -12.91 1.75 29.09
C VAL A 23 -14.25 1.15 29.52
N ASN A 24 -15.26 1.30 28.67
CA ASN A 24 -16.54 0.72 28.93
C ASN A 24 -16.53 -0.75 28.51
N HIS A 25 -16.54 -1.66 29.47
CA HIS A 25 -16.69 -3.10 29.26
C HIS A 25 -18.16 -3.50 29.47
N PRO A 26 -18.99 -3.44 28.42
CA PRO A 26 -20.42 -3.76 28.57
C PRO A 26 -20.61 -5.24 28.91
N ASP A 27 -21.68 -5.53 29.67
CA ASP A 27 -22.07 -6.91 29.91
C ASP A 27 -22.57 -7.59 28.63
N VAL A 28 -22.28 -8.87 28.51
CA VAL A 28 -22.88 -9.70 27.43
C VAL A 28 -24.41 -9.76 27.69
N PRO A 29 -25.23 -9.62 26.64
CA PRO A 29 -26.70 -9.74 26.81
C PRO A 29 -27.11 -11.03 27.46
N SER A 30 -27.97 -10.93 28.49
CA SER A 30 -28.45 -12.08 29.25
C SER A 30 -29.31 -13.06 28.43
N SER A 31 -29.90 -12.57 27.33
CA SER A 31 -30.67 -13.36 26.38
C SER A 31 -30.46 -12.83 24.95
N SER A 32 -30.40 -13.70 23.98
CA SER A 32 -30.27 -13.34 22.56
C SER A 32 -30.85 -14.43 21.67
N LYS A 33 -31.29 -14.05 20.47
CA LYS A 33 -31.73 -14.99 19.44
C LYS A 33 -30.56 -15.37 18.58
N ASP A 34 -30.23 -16.65 18.48
CA ASP A 34 -29.14 -17.17 17.66
C ASP A 34 -29.47 -17.08 16.16
N THR A 35 -28.65 -16.35 15.40
CA THR A 35 -28.79 -16.19 13.95
C THR A 35 -28.15 -17.31 13.15
N LYS A 36 -27.25 -18.10 13.74
CA LYS A 36 -26.45 -19.16 13.11
C LYS A 36 -25.53 -18.70 11.96
N ARG A 37 -25.44 -17.42 11.70
CA ARG A 37 -24.59 -16.81 10.65
C ARG A 37 -23.44 -16.00 11.27
N LEU A 38 -22.38 -15.77 10.52
CA LEU A 38 -21.33 -14.83 10.89
C LEU A 38 -21.90 -13.39 10.94
N PRO A 39 -21.35 -12.52 11.81
CA PRO A 39 -21.73 -11.11 11.81
C PRO A 39 -21.20 -10.43 10.53
N ALA A 40 -22.02 -9.54 9.95
CA ALA A 40 -21.59 -8.66 8.87
C ALA A 40 -20.87 -7.43 9.48
N ILE A 41 -19.69 -7.65 10.04
CA ILE A 41 -18.88 -6.57 10.63
C ILE A 41 -18.13 -5.79 9.55
N MET A 42 -17.85 -4.53 9.80
CA MET A 42 -17.12 -3.63 8.94
C MET A 42 -16.00 -2.91 9.71
N PRO A 43 -14.72 -3.05 9.29
CA PRO A 43 -14.22 -3.98 8.25
C PRO A 43 -14.45 -5.46 8.59
N ASP A 44 -14.43 -6.33 7.56
CA ASP A 44 -14.55 -7.77 7.75
C ASP A 44 -13.24 -8.39 8.26
N TYR A 45 -13.20 -8.64 9.56
CA TYR A 45 -12.11 -9.31 10.26
C TYR A 45 -12.45 -10.75 10.68
N CYS A 46 -13.53 -11.32 10.14
CA CYS A 46 -13.88 -12.72 10.45
C CYS A 46 -12.84 -13.69 9.88
N ASP A 47 -12.31 -14.56 10.73
CA ASP A 47 -11.38 -15.65 10.38
C ASP A 47 -10.08 -15.20 9.66
N VAL A 48 -9.57 -14.01 9.98
CA VAL A 48 -8.31 -13.47 9.45
C VAL A 48 -7.10 -13.93 10.26
N THR A 49 -5.92 -13.91 9.63
CA THR A 49 -4.63 -14.07 10.30
C THR A 49 -3.94 -12.70 10.36
N VAL A 50 -3.56 -12.26 11.56
CA VAL A 50 -2.98 -10.94 11.81
C VAL A 50 -1.58 -11.01 12.39
N PRO A 51 -0.74 -9.97 12.23
CA PRO A 51 0.56 -9.86 12.87
C PRO A 51 0.44 -9.79 14.39
N CYS A 52 1.45 -10.31 15.07
CA CYS A 52 1.50 -10.25 16.55
C CYS A 52 1.74 -8.85 17.12
N ASN A 53 1.89 -7.82 16.27
CA ASN A 53 2.15 -6.44 16.67
C ASN A 53 1.23 -5.41 15.97
N ILE A 54 0.14 -5.83 15.35
CA ILE A 54 -0.78 -4.91 14.65
C ILE A 54 -1.64 -4.08 15.63
N ALA A 55 -2.06 -2.90 15.19
CA ALA A 55 -3.06 -2.07 15.88
C ALA A 55 -4.40 -2.80 16.08
N PRO A 56 -5.25 -2.37 17.04
CA PRO A 56 -6.53 -2.99 17.30
C PRO A 56 -7.42 -3.14 16.07
N LEU A 57 -8.03 -4.32 15.91
CA LEU A 57 -9.01 -4.57 14.85
C LEU A 57 -10.39 -4.02 15.27
N ASN A 58 -10.51 -2.71 15.32
CA ASN A 58 -11.77 -2.06 15.59
C ASN A 58 -12.77 -2.27 14.44
N PHE A 59 -13.99 -2.61 14.76
CA PHE A 59 -15.03 -2.87 13.77
C PHE A 59 -16.40 -2.36 14.25
N MET A 60 -17.39 -2.40 13.37
CA MET A 60 -18.77 -2.04 13.70
C MET A 60 -19.78 -2.94 13.00
N LEU A 61 -20.99 -3.00 13.51
CA LEU A 61 -22.16 -3.47 12.76
C LEU A 61 -22.76 -2.32 11.96
N PRO A 62 -23.44 -2.59 10.81
CA PRO A 62 -24.12 -1.56 10.02
C PRO A 62 -25.09 -0.72 10.86
N ALA A 63 -24.84 0.58 10.97
CA ALA A 63 -25.62 1.50 11.82
C ALA A 63 -27.06 1.67 11.34
N GLU A 64 -27.34 1.42 10.07
CA GLU A 64 -28.68 1.43 9.50
C GLU A 64 -29.53 0.21 9.91
N GLU A 65 -28.87 -0.86 10.39
CA GLU A 65 -29.56 -2.10 10.79
C GLU A 65 -29.58 -2.33 12.29
N TYR A 66 -28.55 -1.88 13.01
CA TYR A 66 -28.33 -2.20 14.43
C TYR A 66 -28.25 -0.95 15.28
N GLU A 67 -28.71 -1.06 16.53
CA GLU A 67 -28.74 -0.01 17.55
C GLU A 67 -27.49 -0.06 18.44
N GLU A 68 -27.06 -1.28 18.77
CA GLU A 68 -25.95 -1.54 19.67
C GLU A 68 -25.14 -2.79 19.18
N CYS A 69 -23.86 -2.83 19.51
CA CYS A 69 -22.98 -3.97 19.29
C CYS A 69 -22.16 -4.25 20.55
N VAL A 70 -22.10 -5.52 20.95
CA VAL A 70 -21.20 -6.01 21.99
C VAL A 70 -20.36 -7.14 21.42
N ALA A 71 -19.05 -7.09 21.64
CA ALA A 71 -18.13 -8.19 21.29
C ALA A 71 -17.41 -8.70 22.54
N ARG A 72 -17.28 -10.01 22.63
CA ARG A 72 -16.42 -10.67 23.63
C ARG A 72 -15.25 -11.34 22.92
N ILE A 73 -14.05 -10.99 23.34
CA ILE A 73 -12.80 -11.58 22.84
C ILE A 73 -12.23 -12.48 23.93
N SER A 74 -11.95 -13.73 23.56
CA SER A 74 -11.38 -14.74 24.45
C SER A 74 -9.99 -15.16 23.95
N THR A 75 -8.98 -15.03 24.78
CA THR A 75 -7.62 -15.47 24.51
C THR A 75 -7.41 -16.95 24.83
N PRO A 76 -6.36 -17.62 24.30
CA PRO A 76 -6.12 -19.05 24.53
C PRO A 76 -5.84 -19.44 26.00
N ASP A 77 -5.44 -18.48 26.83
CA ASP A 77 -5.24 -18.66 28.28
C ASP A 77 -6.54 -18.57 29.09
N GLY A 78 -7.67 -18.33 28.42
CA GLY A 78 -9.01 -18.29 29.02
C GLY A 78 -9.45 -16.92 29.51
N LYS A 79 -8.66 -15.85 29.36
CA LYS A 79 -9.09 -14.49 29.67
C LYS A 79 -10.17 -14.06 28.66
N GLN A 80 -11.14 -13.29 29.14
CA GLN A 80 -12.24 -12.77 28.35
C GLN A 80 -12.43 -11.29 28.64
N GLN A 81 -12.61 -10.49 27.58
CA GLN A 81 -12.93 -9.07 27.69
C GLN A 81 -14.05 -8.74 26.72
N THR A 82 -14.89 -7.76 27.12
CA THR A 82 -16.02 -7.30 26.33
C THR A 82 -15.83 -5.85 25.91
N TYR A 83 -16.26 -5.52 24.71
CA TYR A 83 -16.16 -4.17 24.14
C TYR A 83 -17.46 -3.81 23.42
N GLY A 84 -17.82 -2.54 23.44
CA GLY A 84 -18.99 -2.02 22.75
C GLY A 84 -19.23 -0.56 23.07
N ASN A 85 -19.58 0.23 22.03
CA ASN A 85 -19.93 1.63 22.14
C ASN A 85 -20.91 1.97 20.99
N GLY A 86 -22.22 1.94 21.28
CA GLY A 86 -23.24 1.95 20.23
C GLY A 86 -23.03 0.74 19.30
N VAL A 87 -22.96 0.96 18.00
CA VAL A 87 -22.71 -0.11 17.01
C VAL A 87 -21.24 -0.46 16.82
N LYS A 88 -20.31 0.28 17.47
CA LYS A 88 -18.86 0.14 17.32
C LYS A 88 -18.25 -0.74 18.40
N VAL A 89 -17.22 -1.47 18.02
CA VAL A 89 -16.32 -2.20 18.90
C VAL A 89 -14.95 -1.56 18.76
N GLN A 90 -14.53 -0.84 19.79
CA GLN A 90 -13.25 -0.16 19.87
C GLN A 90 -12.45 -0.74 21.04
N ILE A 91 -11.27 -1.24 20.76
CA ILE A 91 -10.44 -1.97 21.69
C ILE A 91 -9.25 -1.07 22.07
N PRO A 92 -8.98 -0.83 23.37
CA PRO A 92 -7.82 -0.08 23.79
C PRO A 92 -6.52 -0.72 23.32
N GLU A 93 -5.57 0.07 22.81
CA GLU A 93 -4.29 -0.44 22.28
C GLU A 93 -3.56 -1.32 23.28
N SER A 94 -3.46 -0.92 24.55
CA SER A 94 -2.75 -1.68 25.58
C SER A 94 -3.39 -3.05 25.87
N GLU A 95 -4.73 -3.13 25.86
CA GLU A 95 -5.43 -4.39 26.06
C GLU A 95 -5.31 -5.30 24.85
N TRP A 96 -5.39 -4.72 23.65
CA TRP A 96 -5.20 -5.44 22.40
C TRP A 96 -3.80 -6.06 22.30
N HIS A 97 -2.74 -5.30 22.56
CA HIS A 97 -1.38 -5.82 22.55
C HIS A 97 -1.18 -6.93 23.58
N ALA A 98 -1.76 -6.82 24.78
CA ALA A 98 -1.72 -7.90 25.76
C ALA A 98 -2.43 -9.17 25.27
N MET A 99 -3.55 -9.02 24.52
CA MET A 99 -4.24 -10.17 23.90
C MET A 99 -3.44 -10.77 22.75
N LEU A 100 -2.77 -9.96 21.93
CA LEU A 100 -1.88 -10.44 20.86
C LEU A 100 -0.72 -11.26 21.46
N ASP A 101 -0.07 -10.76 22.51
CA ASP A 101 1.04 -11.45 23.18
C ASP A 101 0.61 -12.81 23.74
N ALA A 102 -0.56 -12.86 24.39
CA ALA A 102 -1.13 -14.10 24.92
C ALA A 102 -1.55 -15.09 23.83
N SER A 103 -1.76 -14.61 22.61
CA SER A 103 -2.30 -15.38 21.48
C SER A 103 -1.28 -15.67 20.37
N LYS A 104 -0.03 -15.24 20.51
CA LYS A 104 1.02 -15.40 19.49
C LYS A 104 1.17 -16.87 19.04
N GLY A 105 0.98 -17.11 17.75
CA GLY A 105 0.95 -18.45 17.14
C GLY A 105 -0.29 -19.28 17.45
N LYS A 106 -1.35 -18.65 17.96
CA LYS A 106 -2.63 -19.26 18.32
C LYS A 106 -3.78 -18.39 17.81
N SER A 107 -5.00 -18.69 18.23
CA SER A 107 -6.20 -17.95 17.82
C SER A 107 -6.95 -17.39 19.01
N MET A 108 -7.46 -16.17 18.89
CA MET A 108 -8.49 -15.61 19.74
C MET A 108 -9.88 -16.01 19.23
N LYS A 109 -10.84 -16.22 20.10
CA LYS A 109 -12.26 -16.41 19.77
C LYS A 109 -12.99 -15.10 19.93
N VAL A 110 -13.79 -14.71 18.93
CA VAL A 110 -14.62 -13.52 18.96
C VAL A 110 -16.09 -13.92 18.88
N GLU A 111 -16.90 -13.44 19.82
CA GLU A 111 -18.34 -13.59 19.87
C GLU A 111 -18.97 -12.21 19.78
N VAL A 112 -19.98 -12.05 18.92
CA VAL A 112 -20.61 -10.76 18.64
C VAL A 112 -22.10 -10.84 18.88
N TRP A 113 -22.66 -9.81 19.49
CA TRP A 113 -24.08 -9.57 19.66
C TRP A 113 -24.44 -8.22 19.05
N GLY A 114 -25.56 -8.17 18.35
CA GLY A 114 -26.11 -6.94 17.78
C GLY A 114 -27.55 -6.74 18.24
N LYS A 115 -27.93 -5.54 18.68
CA LYS A 115 -29.28 -5.18 19.01
C LYS A 115 -30.00 -4.60 17.81
N LYS A 116 -31.13 -5.18 17.44
CA LYS A 116 -31.94 -4.78 16.29
C LYS A 116 -33.42 -4.76 16.72
N GLN A 117 -34.09 -3.61 16.55
CA GLN A 117 -35.50 -3.42 16.95
C GLN A 117 -35.77 -3.81 18.44
N GLY A 118 -34.80 -3.45 19.30
CA GLY A 118 -34.90 -3.73 20.74
C GLY A 118 -34.52 -5.18 21.14
N GLU A 119 -34.33 -6.10 20.19
CA GLU A 119 -33.96 -7.50 20.46
C GLU A 119 -32.48 -7.74 20.26
N TRP A 120 -31.87 -8.53 21.14
CA TRP A 120 -30.49 -8.97 20.97
C TRP A 120 -30.40 -10.21 20.10
N LEU A 121 -29.50 -10.15 19.10
CA LEU A 121 -29.16 -11.25 18.20
C LEU A 121 -27.73 -11.69 18.51
N SER A 122 -27.48 -12.99 18.64
CA SER A 122 -26.12 -13.56 18.69
C SER A 122 -25.70 -14.12 17.33
N PHE A 123 -24.43 -13.95 17.01
CA PHE A 123 -23.86 -14.44 15.76
C PHE A 123 -22.96 -15.66 15.99
N LYS A 124 -22.72 -16.42 14.91
CA LYS A 124 -21.72 -17.48 14.93
C LYS A 124 -20.36 -16.86 15.28
N ALA A 125 -19.71 -17.42 16.30
CA ALA A 125 -18.36 -17.01 16.68
C ALA A 125 -17.36 -17.25 15.54
N PHE A 126 -16.35 -16.38 15.44
CA PHE A 126 -15.25 -16.49 14.52
C PHE A 126 -13.90 -16.41 15.26
N LYS A 127 -12.81 -16.60 14.52
CA LYS A 127 -11.45 -16.56 15.08
C LYS A 127 -10.65 -15.41 14.47
N ILE A 128 -9.73 -14.88 15.27
CA ILE A 128 -8.61 -14.06 14.81
C ILE A 128 -7.35 -14.86 15.11
N ASN A 129 -6.66 -15.33 14.06
CA ASN A 129 -5.41 -16.05 14.20
C ASN A 129 -4.27 -15.04 14.36
N VAL A 130 -3.37 -15.26 15.31
CA VAL A 130 -2.22 -14.38 15.54
C VAL A 130 -0.96 -15.09 15.05
N ALA A 131 -0.33 -14.56 14.01
CA ALA A 131 0.91 -15.09 13.48
C ALA A 131 2.06 -14.96 14.53
N LYS A 132 3.11 -15.75 14.36
CA LYS A 132 4.33 -15.58 15.15
C LYS A 132 5.17 -14.42 14.64
N GLU A 133 5.07 -14.14 13.37
CA GLU A 133 5.86 -13.18 12.63
C GLU A 133 5.24 -11.77 12.76
N PRO A 134 6.03 -10.78 13.20
CA PRO A 134 5.57 -9.40 13.21
C PRO A 134 5.45 -8.85 11.80
N ILE A 135 4.72 -7.76 11.66
CA ILE A 135 4.75 -6.90 10.47
C ILE A 135 5.72 -5.73 10.69
N ASP A 136 6.23 -5.12 9.65
CA ASP A 136 7.00 -3.87 9.74
C ASP A 136 6.18 -2.81 10.48
N GLU A 137 6.85 -2.00 11.31
CA GLU A 137 6.13 -1.06 12.18
C GLU A 137 5.45 0.08 11.41
N TYR A 138 5.93 0.40 10.22
CA TYR A 138 5.44 1.52 9.44
C TYR A 138 5.09 1.13 8.01
N ILE A 139 4.14 1.86 7.46
CA ILE A 139 3.89 1.95 6.02
C ILE A 139 3.81 3.41 5.61
N SER A 140 4.08 3.68 4.35
CA SER A 140 3.70 4.94 3.72
C SER A 140 2.78 4.71 2.55
N TYR A 141 1.94 5.68 2.27
CA TYR A 141 1.07 5.69 1.10
C TYR A 141 0.77 7.13 0.68
N ARG A 142 0.39 7.29 -0.56
CA ARG A 142 -0.11 8.55 -1.04
C ARG A 142 -1.63 8.58 -0.96
N LEU A 143 -2.17 9.57 -0.27
CA LEU A 143 -3.58 9.91 -0.31
C LEU A 143 -3.87 10.76 -1.53
N ILE A 144 -4.88 10.38 -2.31
CA ILE A 144 -5.25 11.04 -3.55
C ILE A 144 -6.74 10.88 -3.83
N GLU A 145 -7.36 11.88 -4.43
CA GLU A 145 -8.75 11.81 -4.89
C GLU A 145 -8.95 10.72 -5.96
N PRO A 146 -10.10 10.04 -5.99
CA PRO A 146 -10.33 8.91 -6.90
C PRO A 146 -10.67 9.31 -8.34
N SER A 147 -10.79 10.60 -8.65
CA SER A 147 -11.45 11.15 -9.81
C SER A 147 -10.50 11.90 -10.75
N TYR A 148 -11.07 12.62 -11.73
CA TYR A 148 -10.38 13.33 -12.81
C TYR A 148 -9.50 14.50 -12.33
N VAL A 149 -9.78 15.06 -11.18
CA VAL A 149 -8.99 16.13 -10.55
C VAL A 149 -8.05 15.61 -9.47
N ALA A 150 -7.60 14.38 -9.63
CA ALA A 150 -6.77 13.66 -8.65
C ALA A 150 -5.46 14.36 -8.24
N TRP A 151 -5.03 15.39 -8.96
CA TRP A 151 -3.85 16.19 -8.65
C TRP A 151 -4.14 17.44 -7.82
N THR A 152 -5.40 17.74 -7.49
CA THR A 152 -5.79 18.92 -6.69
C THR A 152 -5.21 18.82 -5.28
N PHE A 153 -5.39 17.68 -4.62
CA PHE A 153 -4.80 17.39 -3.33
C PHE A 153 -4.11 16.02 -3.35
N MET A 154 -2.86 16.00 -2.93
CA MET A 154 -2.09 14.77 -2.74
C MET A 154 -1.20 14.90 -1.52
N GLU A 155 -1.19 13.87 -0.72
CA GLU A 155 -0.40 13.80 0.50
C GLU A 155 0.31 12.46 0.60
N ILE A 156 1.62 12.47 0.86
CA ILE A 156 2.36 11.29 1.30
C ILE A 156 2.31 11.28 2.82
N VAL A 157 1.77 10.21 3.37
CA VAL A 157 1.70 9.99 4.81
C VAL A 157 2.47 8.75 5.20
N GLN A 158 2.86 8.69 6.46
CA GLN A 158 3.35 7.49 7.10
C GLN A 158 2.40 7.08 8.23
N ARG A 159 2.21 5.80 8.40
CA ARG A 159 1.29 5.20 9.33
C ARG A 159 2.01 4.16 10.18
N ASN A 160 1.95 4.32 11.50
CA ASN A 160 2.40 3.29 12.43
C ASN A 160 1.39 2.14 12.44
N LEU A 161 1.83 0.92 12.16
CA LEU A 161 0.95 -0.26 12.11
C LEU A 161 0.68 -0.86 13.49
N THR A 162 1.46 -0.51 14.51
CA THR A 162 1.27 -1.00 15.88
C THR A 162 0.30 -0.13 16.68
N SER A 163 0.02 1.08 16.19
CA SER A 163 -0.94 2.05 16.73
C SER A 163 -1.79 2.65 15.61
N PHE A 164 -2.52 3.72 15.91
CA PHE A 164 -3.29 4.46 14.91
C PHE A 164 -2.61 5.76 14.46
N GLU A 165 -1.37 6.00 14.86
CA GLU A 165 -0.64 7.21 14.53
C GLU A 165 -0.39 7.30 13.02
N GLU A 166 -0.88 8.36 12.40
CA GLU A 166 -0.65 8.74 11.01
C GLU A 166 -0.10 10.15 10.95
N THR A 167 1.04 10.34 10.30
CA THR A 167 1.68 11.66 10.18
C THR A 167 2.01 11.98 8.74
N GLN A 168 1.93 13.26 8.40
CA GLN A 168 2.28 13.76 7.09
C GLN A 168 3.78 13.70 6.85
N VAL A 169 4.20 13.12 5.72
CA VAL A 169 5.57 13.23 5.19
C VAL A 169 5.68 14.49 4.33
N PHE A 170 4.78 14.66 3.36
CA PHE A 170 4.74 15.83 2.49
C PHE A 170 3.40 15.94 1.76
N ASN A 171 2.95 17.16 1.40
CA ASN A 171 1.81 17.36 0.53
C ASN A 171 2.08 18.37 -0.59
N ASN A 172 1.27 18.37 -1.63
CA ASN A 172 1.46 19.17 -2.84
C ASN A 172 1.09 20.66 -2.67
N GLU A 173 0.44 21.06 -1.59
CA GLU A 173 0.06 22.47 -1.35
C GLU A 173 1.19 23.28 -0.72
N ILE A 174 2.15 22.61 -0.04
CA ILE A 174 3.21 23.29 0.75
C ILE A 174 4.14 24.14 -0.10
N THR A 175 4.48 23.67 -1.30
CA THR A 175 5.42 24.35 -2.20
C THR A 175 4.80 24.74 -3.54
N SER A 176 3.54 24.45 -3.77
CA SER A 176 2.84 24.90 -4.97
C SER A 176 2.60 26.42 -4.90
N THR A 177 3.26 27.16 -5.78
CA THR A 177 3.13 28.63 -5.87
C THR A 177 2.15 29.05 -6.96
N ASP A 178 1.76 28.13 -7.82
CA ASP A 178 0.89 28.36 -8.97
C ASP A 178 -0.32 27.42 -8.90
N ARG A 179 -1.46 27.96 -8.51
CA ARG A 179 -2.71 27.19 -8.37
C ARG A 179 -3.25 26.68 -9.70
N GLU A 180 -2.94 27.36 -10.82
CA GLU A 180 -3.40 26.92 -12.16
C GLU A 180 -2.56 25.74 -12.65
N LYS A 181 -1.26 25.74 -12.42
CA LYS A 181 -0.38 24.63 -12.76
C LYS A 181 -0.49 23.49 -11.79
N GLY A 182 -0.76 23.79 -10.51
CA GLY A 182 -0.74 22.83 -9.43
C GLY A 182 0.65 22.20 -9.19
N GLN A 183 0.67 21.18 -8.36
CA GLN A 183 1.86 20.36 -8.13
C GLN A 183 1.42 18.91 -7.89
N CYS A 184 2.05 17.99 -8.58
CA CYS A 184 1.82 16.57 -8.38
C CYS A 184 3.01 15.98 -7.62
N ILE A 185 2.74 15.26 -6.52
CA ILE A 185 3.72 14.46 -5.81
C ILE A 185 3.43 12.98 -5.99
N ASN A 186 4.47 12.17 -6.24
CA ASN A 186 4.25 10.78 -6.61
C ASN A 186 5.48 9.91 -6.33
N CYS A 187 5.29 8.60 -6.44
CA CYS A 187 6.36 7.62 -6.54
C CYS A 187 7.35 7.65 -5.37
N HIS A 188 6.87 7.79 -4.12
CA HIS A 188 7.74 7.59 -2.97
C HIS A 188 8.31 6.16 -2.98
N SER A 189 9.57 6.02 -2.58
CA SER A 189 10.29 4.75 -2.59
C SER A 189 11.43 4.80 -1.57
N TYR A 190 11.71 3.66 -0.96
CA TYR A 190 12.68 3.49 0.12
C TYR A 190 13.71 2.43 -0.25
N GLN A 191 14.98 2.65 0.09
CA GLN A 191 16.03 1.66 -0.12
C GLN A 191 15.94 0.59 0.96
N ASN A 192 15.61 -0.64 0.58
CA ASN A 192 15.57 -1.78 1.49
C ASN A 192 14.77 -1.48 2.78
N TYR A 193 13.56 -0.90 2.62
CA TYR A 193 12.63 -0.52 3.68
C TYR A 193 13.09 0.58 4.64
N LYS A 194 14.26 1.20 4.44
CA LYS A 194 14.84 2.23 5.31
C LYS A 194 14.58 3.63 4.79
N THR A 195 14.36 4.56 5.70
CA THR A 195 13.96 5.94 5.38
C THR A 195 15.11 6.93 5.26
N ASP A 196 16.32 6.55 5.66
CA ASP A 196 17.55 7.33 5.47
C ASP A 196 17.97 7.46 4.00
N ASN A 197 17.46 6.55 3.14
CA ASN A 197 17.55 6.61 1.69
C ASN A 197 16.16 6.46 1.10
N MET A 198 15.56 7.58 0.75
CA MET A 198 14.23 7.62 0.14
C MET A 198 14.16 8.66 -0.97
N LEU A 199 13.14 8.59 -1.76
CA LEU A 199 12.82 9.64 -2.73
C LEU A 199 11.32 9.72 -2.97
N PHE A 200 10.90 10.87 -3.49
CA PHE A 200 9.62 11.04 -4.16
C PHE A 200 9.76 12.02 -5.33
N HIS A 201 8.87 11.90 -6.29
CA HIS A 201 8.92 12.70 -7.50
C HIS A 201 7.91 13.84 -7.45
N VAL A 202 8.34 15.03 -7.85
CA VAL A 202 7.51 16.24 -7.97
C VAL A 202 7.38 16.62 -9.44
N ARG A 203 6.16 16.89 -9.87
CA ARG A 203 5.84 17.31 -11.24
C ARG A 203 5.12 18.65 -11.24
N LEU A 204 5.11 19.32 -12.39
CA LEU A 204 4.54 20.65 -12.59
C LEU A 204 5.34 21.71 -11.83
N SER A 205 4.72 22.49 -10.93
CA SER A 205 5.43 23.51 -10.16
C SER A 205 6.57 22.91 -9.35
N ASN A 206 7.75 23.50 -9.44
CA ASN A 206 8.97 23.07 -8.73
C ASN A 206 9.41 21.62 -9.01
N GLY A 207 9.09 21.10 -10.22
CA GLY A 207 9.37 19.73 -10.61
C GLY A 207 10.81 19.27 -10.42
N GLY A 208 10.98 17.97 -10.18
CA GLY A 208 12.24 17.27 -9.93
C GLY A 208 12.03 16.07 -9.03
N THR A 209 13.10 15.36 -8.74
CA THR A 209 13.08 14.26 -7.75
C THR A 209 13.66 14.76 -6.44
N VAL A 210 12.86 14.72 -5.38
CA VAL A 210 13.37 14.94 -4.01
C VAL A 210 14.04 13.66 -3.57
N LEU A 211 15.30 13.77 -3.21
CA LEU A 211 16.17 12.65 -2.84
C LEU A 211 16.67 12.86 -1.41
N VAL A 212 16.49 11.85 -0.58
CA VAL A 212 17.19 11.71 0.70
C VAL A 212 18.28 10.67 0.51
N ASN A 213 19.50 11.06 0.77
CA ASN A 213 20.67 10.18 0.73
C ASN A 213 21.45 10.29 2.04
N ASP A 214 21.50 9.21 2.79
CA ASP A 214 22.08 9.16 4.15
C ASP A 214 21.54 10.30 5.03
N GLY A 215 20.22 10.49 5.02
CA GLY A 215 19.51 11.50 5.80
C GLY A 215 19.64 12.95 5.27
N LYS A 216 20.32 13.20 4.16
CA LYS A 216 20.47 14.52 3.56
C LYS A 216 19.51 14.72 2.40
N VAL A 217 18.73 15.79 2.45
CA VAL A 217 17.73 16.12 1.43
C VAL A 217 18.37 16.94 0.32
N SER A 218 18.07 16.57 -0.93
CA SER A 218 18.44 17.32 -2.14
C SER A 218 17.33 17.22 -3.17
N LYS A 219 17.38 18.07 -4.20
CA LYS A 219 16.54 17.96 -5.39
C LYS A 219 17.43 17.71 -6.60
N VAL A 220 17.11 16.69 -7.37
CA VAL A 220 17.82 16.30 -8.58
C VAL A 220 16.91 16.36 -9.79
N ASP A 221 17.46 16.73 -10.94
CA ASP A 221 16.80 16.64 -12.24
C ASP A 221 17.40 15.47 -13.02
N LEU A 222 16.59 14.44 -13.27
CA LEU A 222 17.03 13.25 -14.00
C LEU A 222 16.94 13.40 -15.51
N ARG A 223 16.43 14.55 -16.01
CA ARG A 223 16.36 14.80 -17.44
C ARG A 223 17.76 15.02 -18.02
N ARG A 224 18.01 14.38 -19.13
CA ARG A 224 19.21 14.57 -19.97
C ARG A 224 18.73 14.73 -21.41
N ASP A 225 19.56 15.24 -22.30
CA ASP A 225 19.18 15.44 -23.72
C ASP A 225 18.82 14.13 -24.44
N TYR A 226 19.28 13.01 -23.91
CA TYR A 226 19.05 11.66 -24.42
C TYR A 226 17.95 10.89 -23.68
N THR A 227 17.27 11.45 -22.69
CA THR A 227 16.18 10.79 -21.95
C THR A 227 14.81 11.31 -22.40
N ILE A 228 13.81 10.43 -22.41
CA ILE A 228 12.42 10.79 -22.77
C ILE A 228 11.83 11.77 -21.73
N SER A 229 12.12 11.55 -20.44
CA SER A 229 11.60 12.35 -19.32
C SER A 229 12.48 12.25 -18.09
N GLY A 230 12.12 12.95 -17.03
CA GLY A 230 12.80 12.94 -15.74
C GLY A 230 12.50 11.74 -14.84
N GLY A 231 12.20 10.59 -15.38
CA GLY A 231 11.99 9.36 -14.62
C GLY A 231 10.72 9.33 -13.76
N ALA A 232 10.17 8.15 -13.59
CA ALA A 232 9.06 7.81 -12.71
C ALA A 232 9.26 6.37 -12.19
N TYR A 233 8.41 5.92 -11.26
CA TYR A 233 8.43 4.53 -10.77
C TYR A 233 9.81 4.07 -10.32
N PRO A 234 10.43 4.75 -9.34
CA PRO A 234 11.76 4.45 -8.85
C PRO A 234 11.86 3.08 -8.20
N ALA A 235 13.04 2.46 -8.39
CA ALA A 235 13.45 1.24 -7.71
C ALA A 235 14.90 1.39 -7.25
N TRP A 236 15.12 1.48 -5.94
CA TRP A 236 16.44 1.49 -5.36
C TRP A 236 17.13 0.15 -5.50
N HIS A 237 18.38 0.17 -5.91
CA HIS A 237 19.24 -0.99 -5.75
C HIS A 237 19.39 -1.33 -4.26
N PRO A 238 19.28 -2.61 -3.84
CA PRO A 238 19.18 -2.95 -2.42
C PRO A 238 20.38 -2.51 -1.56
N THR A 239 21.57 -2.43 -2.12
CA THR A 239 22.82 -2.16 -1.38
C THR A 239 23.62 -0.98 -1.90
N SER A 240 23.57 -0.67 -3.20
CA SER A 240 24.34 0.45 -3.79
C SER A 240 23.48 1.71 -3.97
N LYS A 241 24.15 2.84 -4.19
CA LYS A 241 23.47 4.15 -4.38
C LYS A 241 23.01 4.32 -5.83
N LEU A 242 22.33 3.32 -6.35
CA LEU A 242 21.78 3.30 -7.70
C LEU A 242 20.24 3.25 -7.62
N VAL A 243 19.59 3.95 -8.52
CA VAL A 243 18.12 3.94 -8.63
C VAL A 243 17.71 3.74 -10.08
N ALA A 244 16.97 2.69 -10.37
CA ALA A 244 16.34 2.51 -11.67
C ALA A 244 15.03 3.27 -11.74
N PHE A 245 14.73 3.87 -12.90
CA PHE A 245 13.48 4.59 -13.16
C PHE A 245 12.92 4.19 -14.53
N ALA A 246 11.62 4.37 -14.70
CA ALA A 246 11.01 4.42 -16.03
C ALA A 246 10.93 5.89 -16.50
N ALA A 247 11.49 6.20 -17.66
CA ALA A 247 11.37 7.50 -18.29
C ALA A 247 10.20 7.46 -19.28
N CYS A 248 9.04 7.97 -18.88
CA CYS A 248 7.78 7.78 -19.59
C CYS A 248 7.25 9.07 -20.21
N LYS A 249 6.66 8.96 -21.41
CA LYS A 249 5.79 9.98 -22.02
C LYS A 249 4.34 9.55 -21.89
N THR A 250 3.76 9.81 -20.71
CA THR A 250 2.44 9.33 -20.30
C THR A 250 1.30 10.20 -20.83
N ARG A 251 0.17 9.57 -21.09
CA ARG A 251 -1.12 10.19 -21.41
C ARG A 251 -2.23 9.60 -20.57
N GLN A 252 -3.30 10.35 -20.44
CA GLN A 252 -4.53 9.91 -19.78
C GLN A 252 -5.70 10.05 -20.75
N ALA A 253 -6.60 9.07 -20.70
CA ALA A 253 -7.92 9.14 -21.34
C ALA A 253 -9.00 8.98 -20.25
N PHE A 254 -10.15 9.59 -20.49
CA PHE A 254 -11.24 9.62 -19.52
C PHE A 254 -12.51 9.04 -20.15
N HIS A 255 -13.14 8.12 -19.43
CA HIS A 255 -14.39 7.50 -19.82
C HIS A 255 -15.54 8.02 -18.96
N THR A 256 -16.66 8.38 -19.60
CA THR A 256 -17.85 8.85 -18.89
C THR A 256 -18.81 7.72 -18.52
N ALA A 257 -18.79 6.61 -19.26
CA ALA A 257 -19.75 5.51 -19.13
C ALA A 257 -19.12 4.16 -18.79
N ASN A 258 -17.80 4.09 -18.58
CA ASN A 258 -17.10 2.85 -18.26
C ASN A 258 -16.80 2.78 -16.76
N HIS A 259 -16.69 1.55 -16.20
CA HIS A 259 -16.18 1.31 -14.86
C HIS A 259 -14.75 1.83 -14.70
N ASN A 260 -13.90 1.63 -15.69
CA ASN A 260 -12.54 2.16 -15.75
C ASN A 260 -12.60 3.62 -16.21
N LYS A 261 -12.89 4.52 -15.29
CA LYS A 261 -13.11 5.96 -15.60
C LYS A 261 -11.87 6.67 -16.12
N ILE A 262 -10.69 6.19 -15.80
CA ILE A 262 -9.40 6.80 -16.16
C ILE A 262 -8.49 5.70 -16.71
N GLU A 263 -7.99 5.91 -17.92
CA GLU A 263 -6.92 5.12 -18.50
C GLU A 263 -5.61 5.91 -18.48
N VAL A 264 -4.54 5.25 -18.11
CA VAL A 264 -3.19 5.80 -18.12
C VAL A 264 -2.31 4.89 -18.97
N PHE A 265 -1.68 5.46 -19.98
CA PHE A 265 -0.85 4.72 -20.92
C PHE A 265 0.35 5.54 -21.36
N ASP A 266 1.42 4.88 -21.77
CA ASP A 266 2.64 5.50 -22.24
C ASP A 266 2.66 5.54 -23.77
N LEU A 267 3.10 6.67 -24.34
CA LEU A 267 3.40 6.82 -25.78
C LEU A 267 4.82 6.36 -26.10
N ALA A 268 5.71 6.45 -25.14
CA ALA A 268 7.07 5.98 -25.15
C ALA A 268 7.52 5.78 -23.71
N SER A 269 8.32 4.79 -23.43
CA SER A 269 8.94 4.58 -22.13
C SER A 269 10.23 3.78 -22.23
N ASP A 270 11.24 4.22 -21.49
CA ASP A 270 12.58 3.61 -21.38
C ASP A 270 12.88 3.30 -19.92
N ILE A 271 13.79 2.39 -19.66
CA ILE A 271 14.38 2.22 -18.32
C ILE A 271 15.74 2.94 -18.28
N ILE A 272 15.90 3.78 -17.25
CA ILE A 272 17.14 4.51 -16.97
C ILE A 272 17.67 4.15 -15.58
N LEU A 273 19.00 4.24 -15.40
CA LEU A 273 19.68 4.06 -14.14
C LEU A 273 20.32 5.38 -13.72
N TYR A 274 20.03 5.82 -12.50
CA TYR A 274 20.65 7.00 -11.88
C TYR A 274 21.66 6.57 -10.81
N ASP A 275 22.87 7.07 -10.91
CA ASP A 275 23.90 6.93 -9.88
C ASP A 275 23.91 8.19 -9.00
N VAL A 276 23.49 8.02 -7.76
CA VAL A 276 23.41 9.08 -6.75
C VAL A 276 24.78 9.68 -6.40
N LYS A 277 25.85 8.89 -6.50
CA LYS A 277 27.21 9.34 -6.15
C LYS A 277 27.81 10.26 -7.19
N THR A 278 27.54 9.99 -8.45
CA THR A 278 28.15 10.70 -9.59
C THR A 278 27.20 11.67 -10.28
N ASP A 279 25.91 11.71 -9.87
CA ASP A 279 24.82 12.44 -10.54
C ASP A 279 24.72 12.10 -12.03
N SER A 280 25.01 10.86 -12.40
CA SER A 280 24.96 10.40 -13.79
C SER A 280 23.69 9.58 -14.05
N VAL A 281 23.20 9.66 -15.28
CA VAL A 281 22.08 8.87 -15.79
C VAL A 281 22.57 8.04 -16.95
N SER A 282 22.27 6.74 -16.95
CA SER A 282 22.53 5.83 -18.06
C SER A 282 21.26 5.16 -18.56
N ILE A 283 21.25 4.75 -19.81
CA ILE A 283 20.12 4.02 -20.41
C ILE A 283 20.31 2.54 -20.13
N VAL A 284 19.23 1.90 -19.68
CA VAL A 284 19.16 0.43 -19.49
C VAL A 284 18.45 -0.23 -20.66
N CYS A 285 17.29 0.29 -21.04
CA CYS A 285 16.50 -0.14 -22.19
C CYS A 285 15.92 1.09 -22.88
N ASN A 286 15.98 1.12 -24.21
CA ASN A 286 15.44 2.20 -25.05
C ASN A 286 15.00 1.71 -26.42
N ASP A 287 14.37 0.54 -26.50
CA ASP A 287 13.86 0.01 -27.76
C ASP A 287 12.61 0.82 -28.18
N THR A 288 12.74 1.58 -29.27
CA THR A 288 11.64 2.42 -29.77
C THR A 288 10.44 1.63 -30.28
N THR A 289 10.54 0.31 -30.37
CA THR A 289 9.44 -0.57 -30.80
C THR A 289 8.67 -1.17 -29.63
N THR A 290 9.16 -1.01 -28.40
CA THR A 290 8.56 -1.54 -27.18
C THR A 290 8.32 -0.43 -26.15
N LEU A 291 7.61 -0.75 -25.08
CA LEU A 291 7.40 0.14 -23.92
C LEU A 291 7.93 -0.58 -22.68
N GLU A 292 8.82 0.06 -21.93
CA GLU A 292 9.42 -0.50 -20.71
C GLU A 292 9.03 0.33 -19.47
N VAL A 293 8.54 -0.34 -18.42
CA VAL A 293 8.04 0.34 -17.22
C VAL A 293 8.20 -0.50 -15.95
N TYR A 294 8.08 0.12 -14.79
CA TYR A 294 8.09 -0.52 -13.46
C TYR A 294 9.32 -1.38 -13.17
N PRO A 295 10.53 -0.78 -13.16
CA PRO A 295 11.72 -1.52 -12.74
C PRO A 295 11.61 -1.95 -11.27
N THR A 296 12.18 -3.11 -10.95
CA THR A 296 12.37 -3.60 -9.58
C THR A 296 13.61 -4.47 -9.50
N TRP A 297 14.38 -4.36 -8.41
CA TRP A 297 15.59 -5.15 -8.22
C TRP A 297 15.33 -6.48 -7.52
N SER A 298 16.12 -7.50 -7.83
CA SER A 298 16.24 -8.65 -6.95
C SER A 298 16.87 -8.25 -5.61
N PRO A 299 16.55 -8.93 -4.49
CA PRO A 299 17.09 -8.59 -3.16
C PRO A 299 18.62 -8.66 -3.07
N ASP A 300 19.27 -9.46 -3.92
CA ASP A 300 20.74 -9.58 -4.01
C ASP A 300 21.37 -8.54 -4.96
N GLY A 301 20.55 -7.70 -5.62
CA GLY A 301 20.99 -6.67 -6.56
C GLY A 301 21.51 -7.17 -7.91
N LYS A 302 21.46 -8.47 -8.19
CA LYS A 302 22.05 -9.05 -9.40
C LYS A 302 21.15 -9.00 -10.63
N TYR A 303 19.85 -8.76 -10.44
CA TYR A 303 18.88 -8.69 -11.53
C TYR A 303 18.01 -7.46 -11.41
N LEU A 304 17.75 -6.81 -12.53
CA LEU A 304 16.70 -5.80 -12.67
C LEU A 304 15.55 -6.42 -13.46
N TYR A 305 14.39 -6.50 -12.80
CA TYR A 305 13.14 -6.91 -13.41
C TYR A 305 12.36 -5.68 -13.87
N TYR A 306 11.59 -5.80 -14.96
CA TYR A 306 10.73 -4.73 -15.48
C TYR A 306 9.63 -5.30 -16.36
N CYS A 307 8.65 -4.47 -16.64
CA CYS A 307 7.58 -4.79 -17.59
C CYS A 307 7.96 -4.27 -18.97
N LYS A 308 7.71 -5.08 -20.00
CA LYS A 308 7.98 -4.72 -21.39
C LYS A 308 6.88 -5.27 -22.29
N THR A 309 6.42 -4.46 -23.26
CA THR A 309 5.48 -4.94 -24.28
C THR A 309 6.18 -5.82 -25.31
N LEU A 310 5.41 -6.63 -26.03
CA LEU A 310 5.88 -7.15 -27.31
C LEU A 310 6.17 -5.98 -28.27
N PRO A 311 7.00 -6.17 -29.31
CA PRO A 311 7.19 -5.14 -30.33
C PRO A 311 5.85 -4.67 -30.88
N LEU A 312 5.60 -3.37 -30.75
CA LEU A 312 4.36 -2.77 -31.24
C LEU A 312 4.29 -2.88 -32.76
N PRO A 313 3.19 -3.41 -33.32
CA PRO A 313 2.98 -3.40 -34.76
C PRO A 313 3.14 -2.00 -35.34
N GLU A 314 3.63 -1.90 -36.56
CA GLU A 314 3.92 -0.61 -37.23
C GLU A 314 2.66 0.27 -37.32
N ASP A 315 1.49 -0.35 -37.55
CA ASP A 315 0.21 0.34 -37.58
C ASP A 315 -0.24 0.87 -36.20
N LEU A 316 0.26 0.33 -35.08
CA LEU A 316 0.02 0.86 -33.75
C LEU A 316 0.98 1.98 -33.37
N ARG A 317 2.20 1.97 -33.94
CA ARG A 317 3.18 3.06 -33.72
C ARG A 317 2.77 4.33 -34.46
N ASP A 318 2.21 4.20 -35.65
CA ASP A 318 1.78 5.34 -36.50
C ASP A 318 0.37 5.84 -36.18
N LYS A 319 -0.48 5.02 -35.57
CA LYS A 319 -1.80 5.42 -35.11
C LYS A 319 -1.75 6.07 -33.74
N ASP A 320 -2.71 6.93 -33.49
CA ASP A 320 -2.89 7.54 -32.18
C ASP A 320 -3.18 6.45 -31.14
N ILE A 321 -2.21 6.12 -30.31
CA ILE A 321 -2.29 5.10 -29.27
C ILE A 321 -3.49 5.26 -28.33
N ARG A 322 -4.09 6.48 -28.28
CA ARG A 322 -5.32 6.74 -27.53
C ARG A 322 -6.51 5.88 -27.97
N PHE A 323 -6.44 5.30 -29.16
CA PHE A 323 -7.49 4.42 -29.68
C PHE A 323 -7.11 2.93 -29.65
N THR A 324 -5.87 2.63 -29.27
CA THR A 324 -5.32 1.27 -29.32
C THR A 324 -4.68 0.80 -28.01
N TYR A 325 -4.64 1.63 -26.96
CA TYR A 325 -4.03 1.32 -25.68
C TYR A 325 -4.59 0.03 -25.04
N SER A 326 -5.84 -0.33 -25.31
CA SER A 326 -6.45 -1.57 -24.82
C SER A 326 -5.87 -2.86 -25.45
N LYS A 327 -4.98 -2.71 -26.45
CA LYS A 327 -4.24 -3.82 -27.05
C LYS A 327 -2.83 -3.96 -26.48
N LEU A 328 -2.40 -3.04 -25.60
CA LEU A 328 -1.08 -3.09 -25.00
C LEU A 328 -1.06 -4.16 -23.91
N GLN A 329 -0.20 -5.13 -24.07
CA GLN A 329 0.04 -6.20 -23.10
C GLN A 329 1.52 -6.22 -22.74
N TYR A 330 1.79 -6.26 -21.45
CA TYR A 330 3.13 -6.27 -20.89
C TYR A 330 3.46 -7.65 -20.35
N ASN A 331 4.65 -8.11 -20.66
CA ASN A 331 5.30 -9.27 -20.07
C ASN A 331 6.32 -8.84 -19.01
N LEU A 332 6.76 -9.75 -18.17
CA LEU A 332 7.83 -9.48 -17.21
C LEU A 332 9.15 -10.03 -17.74
N TYR A 333 10.15 -9.17 -17.76
CA TYR A 333 11.52 -9.47 -18.16
C TYR A 333 12.48 -9.19 -17.02
N ARG A 334 13.70 -9.75 -17.13
CA ARG A 334 14.81 -9.37 -16.25
C ARG A 334 16.11 -9.26 -17.07
N ARG A 335 17.05 -8.48 -16.55
CA ARG A 335 18.43 -8.43 -17.01
C ARG A 335 19.38 -8.68 -15.86
N SER A 336 20.45 -9.41 -16.11
CA SER A 336 21.55 -9.51 -15.16
C SER A 336 22.33 -8.21 -15.10
N PHE A 337 22.81 -7.86 -13.90
CA PHE A 337 23.51 -6.61 -13.62
C PHE A 337 24.89 -6.88 -13.04
N ASP A 338 25.89 -6.26 -13.65
CA ASP A 338 27.26 -6.21 -13.13
C ASP A 338 27.46 -4.89 -12.37
N GLU A 339 27.59 -4.98 -11.04
CA GLU A 339 27.71 -3.81 -10.17
C GLU A 339 29.05 -3.08 -10.37
N ALA A 340 30.11 -3.76 -10.81
CA ALA A 340 31.43 -3.15 -10.98
C ALA A 340 31.49 -2.23 -12.21
N SER A 341 30.84 -2.62 -13.29
CA SER A 341 30.77 -1.87 -14.54
C SER A 341 29.48 -1.07 -14.72
N HIS A 342 28.49 -1.24 -13.86
CA HIS A 342 27.11 -0.74 -14.00
C HIS A 342 26.47 -1.14 -15.34
N SER A 343 26.81 -2.32 -15.86
CA SER A 343 26.30 -2.80 -17.14
C SER A 343 25.22 -3.87 -16.98
N PHE A 344 24.33 -3.92 -17.97
CA PHE A 344 23.26 -4.91 -18.05
C PHE A 344 23.50 -5.83 -19.24
N VAL A 345 23.31 -7.12 -19.02
CA VAL A 345 23.45 -8.16 -20.04
C VAL A 345 22.26 -9.12 -19.97
N ASP A 346 22.07 -9.94 -21.00
CA ASP A 346 21.15 -11.08 -21.05
C ASP A 346 19.70 -10.73 -20.63
N GLU A 347 18.91 -10.23 -21.58
CA GLU A 347 17.47 -10.04 -21.35
C GLU A 347 16.77 -11.40 -21.39
N GLU A 348 16.01 -11.73 -20.33
CA GLU A 348 15.24 -12.95 -20.21
C GLU A 348 13.77 -12.65 -19.99
N LEU A 349 12.88 -13.40 -20.66
CA LEU A 349 11.44 -13.43 -20.39
C LEU A 349 11.20 -14.25 -19.13
N VAL A 350 10.60 -13.63 -18.10
CA VAL A 350 10.29 -14.27 -16.81
C VAL A 350 8.84 -14.75 -16.75
N TYR A 351 7.92 -13.97 -17.31
CA TYR A 351 6.50 -14.30 -17.32
C TYR A 351 5.83 -13.77 -18.58
N ASP A 352 5.25 -14.68 -19.36
CA ASP A 352 4.54 -14.38 -20.60
C ASP A 352 3.04 -14.20 -20.36
N ALA A 353 2.63 -13.00 -20.00
CA ALA A 353 1.23 -12.67 -19.80
C ALA A 353 0.50 -12.48 -21.14
N ALA A 354 1.19 -11.93 -22.15
CA ALA A 354 0.61 -11.65 -23.45
C ALA A 354 0.14 -12.92 -24.18
N SER A 355 0.82 -14.06 -24.01
CA SER A 355 0.38 -15.36 -24.55
C SER A 355 -0.96 -15.84 -23.95
N GLN A 356 -1.37 -15.26 -22.84
CA GLN A 356 -2.61 -15.56 -22.12
C GLN A 356 -3.67 -14.45 -22.29
N ASP A 357 -3.48 -13.56 -23.26
CA ASP A 357 -4.30 -12.34 -23.45
C ASP A 357 -4.38 -11.46 -22.18
N LYS A 358 -3.26 -11.36 -21.45
CA LYS A 358 -3.12 -10.60 -20.19
C LYS A 358 -1.94 -9.63 -20.26
N SER A 359 -1.91 -8.76 -19.29
CA SER A 359 -0.85 -7.78 -19.08
C SER A 359 -0.36 -7.84 -17.65
N ALA A 360 0.94 -8.05 -17.43
CA ALA A 360 1.57 -8.15 -16.11
C ALA A 360 2.36 -6.87 -15.80
N THR A 361 2.17 -6.32 -14.59
CA THR A 361 2.78 -5.04 -14.19
C THR A 361 3.12 -5.00 -12.71
N LEU A 362 3.90 -4.00 -12.29
CA LEU A 362 4.24 -3.73 -10.89
C LEU A 362 4.93 -4.94 -10.20
N PRO A 363 5.98 -5.50 -10.78
CA PRO A 363 6.69 -6.64 -10.20
C PRO A 363 7.33 -6.30 -8.85
N ARG A 364 7.31 -7.25 -7.92
CA ARG A 364 7.95 -7.17 -6.60
C ARG A 364 8.53 -8.53 -6.23
N ILE A 365 9.83 -8.60 -6.00
CA ILE A 365 10.49 -9.83 -5.56
C ILE A 365 10.37 -9.94 -4.04
N SER A 366 10.07 -11.13 -3.53
CA SER A 366 10.07 -11.37 -2.08
C SER A 366 11.47 -11.16 -1.49
N PRO A 367 11.61 -10.71 -0.23
CA PRO A 367 12.93 -10.42 0.37
C PRO A 367 13.91 -11.60 0.36
N ASP A 368 13.40 -12.83 0.33
CA ASP A 368 14.21 -14.05 0.22
C ASP A 368 14.54 -14.45 -1.23
N GLY A 369 14.07 -13.69 -2.22
CA GLY A 369 14.32 -13.93 -3.64
C GLY A 369 13.55 -15.09 -4.27
N ARG A 370 12.65 -15.75 -3.53
CA ARG A 370 11.99 -16.98 -3.99
C ARG A 370 10.72 -16.76 -4.80
N TYR A 371 10.07 -15.60 -4.65
CA TYR A 371 8.76 -15.34 -5.27
C TYR A 371 8.76 -14.01 -6.00
N LEU A 372 8.04 -13.97 -7.11
CA LEU A 372 7.71 -12.77 -7.86
C LEU A 372 6.21 -12.52 -7.74
N LEU A 373 5.85 -11.40 -7.11
CA LEU A 373 4.49 -10.90 -6.93
C LEU A 373 4.27 -9.73 -7.89
N PHE A 374 3.14 -9.69 -8.59
CA PHE A 374 2.82 -8.63 -9.55
C PHE A 374 1.31 -8.43 -9.70
N ALA A 375 0.87 -7.38 -10.36
CA ALA A 375 -0.52 -7.18 -10.75
C ALA A 375 -0.74 -7.62 -12.19
N GLN A 376 -1.87 -8.27 -12.49
CA GLN A 376 -2.24 -8.73 -13.82
C GLN A 376 -3.67 -8.31 -14.15
N GLY A 377 -3.89 -7.75 -15.34
CA GLY A 377 -5.18 -7.41 -15.91
C GLY A 377 -5.24 -7.79 -17.38
N GLN A 378 -6.29 -7.40 -18.10
CA GLN A 378 -6.45 -7.73 -19.52
C GLN A 378 -5.46 -6.96 -20.41
N TYR A 379 -5.19 -5.69 -20.10
CA TYR A 379 -4.34 -4.82 -20.89
C TYR A 379 -3.75 -3.67 -20.08
N GLY A 380 -2.81 -2.95 -20.67
CA GLY A 380 -2.25 -1.72 -20.13
C GLY A 380 -1.28 -1.92 -18.97
N CYS A 381 -0.89 -0.83 -18.34
CA CYS A 381 0.09 -0.84 -17.25
C CYS A 381 -0.42 -0.21 -15.94
N PHE A 382 -1.63 0.35 -15.90
CA PHE A 382 -2.10 1.10 -14.73
C PHE A 382 -3.28 0.41 -14.02
N HIS A 383 -3.04 -0.81 -13.58
CA HIS A 383 -4.03 -1.78 -13.14
C HIS A 383 -4.87 -1.36 -11.93
N ILE A 384 -4.47 -0.37 -11.13
CA ILE A 384 -5.31 0.13 -10.01
C ILE A 384 -6.66 0.69 -10.47
N ARG A 385 -6.82 0.95 -11.76
CA ARG A 385 -8.06 1.46 -12.37
C ARG A 385 -8.87 0.38 -13.08
N HIS A 386 -8.33 -0.82 -13.22
CA HIS A 386 -8.95 -1.93 -13.93
C HIS A 386 -9.62 -2.89 -12.97
N SER A 387 -10.93 -3.07 -13.08
CA SER A 387 -11.71 -3.93 -12.18
C SER A 387 -11.43 -5.43 -12.32
N ASP A 388 -10.72 -5.83 -13.37
CA ASP A 388 -10.26 -7.19 -13.65
C ASP A 388 -8.81 -7.44 -13.19
N ALA A 389 -8.21 -6.46 -12.49
CA ALA A 389 -6.83 -6.58 -12.06
C ALA A 389 -6.71 -7.32 -10.73
N ASP A 390 -5.94 -8.40 -10.74
CA ASP A 390 -5.63 -9.25 -9.61
C ASP A 390 -4.12 -9.29 -9.31
N ALA A 391 -3.76 -9.56 -8.06
CA ALA A 391 -2.40 -9.94 -7.71
C ALA A 391 -2.12 -11.37 -8.18
N VAL A 392 -0.93 -11.60 -8.72
CA VAL A 392 -0.41 -12.91 -9.11
C VAL A 392 0.95 -13.12 -8.46
N CYS A 393 1.23 -14.34 -8.00
CA CYS A 393 2.51 -14.70 -7.40
C CYS A 393 3.03 -15.99 -8.02
N ILE A 394 4.29 -15.98 -8.48
CA ILE A 394 4.95 -17.17 -9.01
C ILE A 394 6.24 -17.48 -8.24
N PRO A 395 6.61 -18.76 -8.05
CA PRO A 395 7.92 -19.14 -7.57
C PRO A 395 9.00 -18.87 -8.64
N LEU A 396 10.16 -18.32 -8.23
CA LEU A 396 11.25 -17.99 -9.16
C LEU A 396 12.29 -19.10 -9.32
N ASN A 397 12.21 -20.16 -8.53
CA ASN A 397 13.13 -21.29 -8.57
C ASN A 397 12.64 -22.45 -9.45
N GLU A 398 11.58 -22.26 -10.19
CA GLU A 398 10.98 -23.24 -11.12
C GLU A 398 11.16 -22.77 -12.56
N GLU A 399 11.45 -23.69 -13.48
CA GLU A 399 11.66 -23.39 -14.91
C GLU A 399 10.36 -22.94 -15.60
N ASN A 400 9.22 -23.53 -15.22
CA ASN A 400 7.88 -23.17 -15.71
C ASN A 400 6.94 -23.01 -14.51
N PRO A 401 7.01 -21.85 -13.82
CA PRO A 401 6.32 -21.68 -12.56
C PRO A 401 4.81 -21.62 -12.73
N THR A 402 4.09 -22.38 -11.92
CA THR A 402 2.64 -22.27 -11.80
C THR A 402 2.31 -21.17 -10.79
N PRO A 403 1.41 -20.23 -11.14
CA PRO A 403 0.93 -19.22 -10.18
C PRO A 403 0.34 -19.84 -8.92
N LEU A 404 0.63 -19.24 -7.77
CA LEU A 404 0.05 -19.64 -6.50
C LEU A 404 -1.44 -19.31 -6.43
N ASP A 405 -2.18 -20.02 -5.61
CA ASP A 405 -3.57 -19.68 -5.31
C ASP A 405 -3.65 -18.45 -4.42
N LEU A 406 -4.13 -17.34 -4.97
CA LEU A 406 -4.33 -16.07 -4.28
C LEU A 406 -5.81 -15.69 -4.10
N THR A 407 -6.72 -16.64 -4.13
CA THR A 407 -8.18 -16.41 -3.96
C THR A 407 -8.50 -15.72 -2.62
N ASN A 408 -7.70 -15.99 -1.60
CA ASN A 408 -7.83 -15.33 -0.29
C ASN A 408 -7.32 -13.87 -0.25
N LEU A 409 -6.51 -13.48 -1.23
CA LEU A 409 -5.96 -12.12 -1.36
C LEU A 409 -6.82 -11.27 -2.28
N ASN A 410 -7.16 -11.79 -3.45
CA ASN A 410 -7.89 -11.09 -4.51
C ASN A 410 -9.38 -10.96 -4.23
N SER A 411 -10.02 -10.04 -4.93
CA SER A 411 -11.44 -9.70 -4.77
C SER A 411 -12.11 -9.63 -6.15
N GLU A 412 -12.97 -10.57 -6.45
CA GLU A 412 -13.63 -10.67 -7.75
C GLU A 412 -14.35 -9.36 -8.15
N GLY A 413 -14.04 -8.88 -9.35
CA GLY A 413 -14.67 -7.69 -9.95
C GLY A 413 -14.17 -6.35 -9.42
N PHE A 414 -13.09 -6.34 -8.62
CA PHE A 414 -12.46 -5.12 -8.10
C PHE A 414 -10.96 -5.14 -8.34
N ALA A 415 -10.38 -3.95 -8.56
CA ALA A 415 -8.94 -3.83 -8.75
C ALA A 415 -8.17 -4.15 -7.46
N ASP A 416 -7.26 -5.11 -7.56
CA ASP A 416 -6.24 -5.44 -6.57
C ASP A 416 -4.86 -5.17 -7.20
N SER A 417 -4.17 -4.12 -6.75
CA SER A 417 -2.96 -3.62 -7.42
C SER A 417 -1.94 -3.04 -6.42
N TYR A 418 -0.79 -2.61 -6.92
CA TYR A 418 0.34 -2.16 -6.09
C TYR A 418 0.75 -3.17 -5.01
N PRO A 419 0.95 -4.44 -5.37
CA PRO A 419 1.35 -5.42 -4.38
C PRO A 419 2.77 -5.14 -3.88
N THR A 420 3.03 -5.40 -2.60
CA THR A 420 4.36 -5.26 -2.00
C THR A 420 4.55 -6.25 -0.85
N TRP A 421 5.81 -6.51 -0.50
CA TRP A 421 6.23 -7.42 0.57
C TRP A 421 6.68 -6.65 1.80
N SER A 422 6.38 -7.18 3.00
CA SER A 422 7.07 -6.77 4.23
C SER A 422 8.54 -7.17 4.19
N SER A 423 9.37 -6.51 4.99
CA SER A 423 10.82 -6.76 5.03
C SER A 423 11.20 -8.20 5.40
N ASN A 424 10.35 -8.87 6.17
CA ASN A 424 10.53 -10.28 6.57
C ASN A 424 9.88 -11.29 5.59
N GLY A 425 9.17 -10.82 4.56
CA GLY A 425 8.55 -11.65 3.53
C GLY A 425 7.32 -12.46 3.97
N HIS A 426 6.79 -12.21 5.18
CA HIS A 426 5.61 -12.90 5.71
C HIS A 426 4.30 -12.15 5.50
N TRP A 427 4.35 -10.90 5.05
CA TRP A 427 3.16 -10.09 4.81
C TRP A 427 3.16 -9.53 3.39
N ILE A 428 2.03 -9.69 2.73
CA ILE A 428 1.72 -9.00 1.48
C ILE A 428 0.80 -7.84 1.81
N MET A 429 1.04 -6.68 1.19
CA MET A 429 0.14 -5.55 1.20
C MET A 429 -0.19 -5.15 -0.23
N LEU A 430 -1.43 -4.72 -0.46
CA LEU A 430 -1.88 -4.20 -1.75
C LEU A 430 -2.91 -3.08 -1.58
N SER A 431 -3.10 -2.29 -2.62
CA SER A 431 -4.24 -1.38 -2.74
C SER A 431 -5.40 -2.10 -3.41
N SER A 432 -6.53 -2.20 -2.73
CA SER A 432 -7.74 -2.83 -3.24
C SER A 432 -8.89 -1.84 -3.32
N ARG A 433 -9.70 -1.95 -4.38
CA ARG A 433 -10.93 -1.19 -4.56
C ARG A 433 -12.19 -1.97 -4.14
N ARG A 434 -12.01 -3.13 -3.50
CA ARG A 434 -13.13 -3.89 -2.94
C ARG A 434 -13.94 -3.03 -1.97
N GLY A 435 -15.22 -3.15 -1.99
CA GLY A 435 -16.13 -2.35 -1.17
C GLY A 435 -17.02 -1.43 -2.01
N ASP A 436 -16.45 -0.55 -2.84
CA ASP A 436 -17.24 0.38 -3.66
C ASP A 436 -16.73 0.57 -5.10
N GLY A 437 -15.60 -0.06 -5.46
CA GLY A 437 -14.98 0.05 -6.78
C GLY A 437 -14.33 1.41 -7.06
N ASN A 438 -14.42 2.37 -6.15
CA ASN A 438 -13.98 3.75 -6.36
C ASN A 438 -12.78 4.14 -5.49
N TYR A 439 -12.83 3.88 -4.20
CA TYR A 439 -11.76 4.20 -3.26
C TYR A 439 -10.86 2.99 -3.01
N SER A 440 -9.56 3.11 -3.29
CA SER A 440 -8.61 2.08 -2.89
C SER A 440 -8.28 2.19 -1.39
N ARG A 441 -8.13 1.03 -0.74
CA ARG A 441 -7.71 0.88 0.65
C ARG A 441 -6.53 -0.07 0.73
N ALA A 442 -5.71 0.05 1.77
CA ALA A 442 -4.64 -0.89 2.04
C ALA A 442 -5.21 -2.18 2.65
N TYR A 443 -4.86 -3.32 2.08
CA TYR A 443 -5.19 -4.65 2.57
C TYR A 443 -3.92 -5.45 2.80
N PHE A 444 -3.92 -6.27 3.84
CA PHE A 444 -2.81 -7.13 4.23
C PHE A 444 -3.22 -8.58 4.20
N ALA A 445 -2.29 -9.45 3.86
CA ALA A 445 -2.49 -10.90 3.98
C ALA A 445 -1.21 -11.57 4.52
N TYR A 446 -1.39 -12.58 5.36
CA TYR A 446 -0.29 -13.42 5.84
C TYR A 446 0.14 -14.37 4.72
N PHE A 447 1.44 -14.41 4.48
CA PHE A 447 2.08 -15.30 3.51
C PHE A 447 3.05 -16.25 4.20
N ASN A 448 2.89 -17.54 3.95
CA ASN A 448 3.78 -18.55 4.49
C ASN A 448 4.04 -19.66 3.47
N ASN A 449 5.26 -19.68 2.92
CA ASN A 449 5.73 -20.71 2.00
C ASN A 449 4.74 -21.03 0.86
N GLY A 450 4.31 -20.00 0.14
CA GLY A 450 3.40 -20.14 -1.01
C GLY A 450 1.91 -20.17 -0.67
N LYS A 451 1.55 -20.14 0.61
CA LYS A 451 0.17 -20.07 1.07
C LYS A 451 -0.20 -18.67 1.52
N VAL A 452 -1.32 -18.15 1.04
CA VAL A 452 -1.86 -16.84 1.42
C VAL A 452 -3.14 -17.02 2.22
N GLU A 453 -3.21 -16.39 3.39
CA GLU A 453 -4.41 -16.37 4.22
C GLU A 453 -5.35 -15.22 3.82
N LYS A 454 -6.57 -15.20 4.38
CA LYS A 454 -7.59 -14.18 4.06
C LYS A 454 -7.06 -12.77 4.30
N ALA A 455 -7.20 -11.90 3.29
CA ALA A 455 -6.83 -10.50 3.38
C ALA A 455 -7.74 -9.72 4.34
N PHE A 456 -7.15 -8.76 5.06
CA PHE A 456 -7.86 -7.86 5.96
C PHE A 456 -7.47 -6.40 5.69
N MET A 457 -8.41 -5.48 5.91
CA MET A 457 -8.21 -4.05 5.71
C MET A 457 -7.34 -3.45 6.82
N LEU A 458 -6.54 -2.43 6.49
CA LEU A 458 -5.79 -1.60 7.45
C LEU A 458 -6.70 -1.16 8.62
N PRO A 459 -6.37 -1.52 9.86
CA PRO A 459 -7.17 -1.14 11.02
C PRO A 459 -7.19 0.39 11.23
N GLN A 460 -8.33 0.91 11.65
CA GLN A 460 -8.54 2.33 11.97
C GLN A 460 -9.02 2.47 13.42
N GLU A 461 -8.67 3.60 14.05
CA GLU A 461 -9.14 3.93 15.40
C GLU A 461 -10.65 3.99 15.45
N ASP A 462 -11.27 4.71 14.50
CA ASP A 462 -12.69 4.67 14.24
C ASP A 462 -12.98 3.81 13.01
N PRO A 463 -13.74 2.71 13.12
CA PRO A 463 -14.06 1.86 11.98
C PRO A 463 -14.84 2.57 10.87
N GLU A 464 -15.55 3.67 11.16
CA GLU A 464 -16.23 4.50 10.16
C GLU A 464 -15.27 5.34 9.31
N GLN A 465 -14.02 5.52 9.70
CA GLN A 465 -13.06 6.38 8.99
C GLN A 465 -12.94 6.00 7.51
N ASN A 466 -12.99 4.71 7.19
CA ASN A 466 -12.94 4.25 5.80
C ASN A 466 -14.15 4.64 4.95
N ILE A 467 -15.29 4.95 5.58
CA ILE A 467 -16.50 5.43 4.90
C ILE A 467 -16.37 6.92 4.58
N PHE A 468 -15.88 7.72 5.53
CA PHE A 468 -15.84 9.17 5.42
C PHE A 468 -14.56 9.71 4.78
N ARG A 469 -13.48 8.94 4.75
CA ARG A 469 -12.23 9.34 4.10
C ARG A 469 -12.33 9.17 2.59
N LEU A 470 -12.70 10.24 1.88
CA LEU A 470 -12.93 10.27 0.45
C LEU A 470 -11.63 10.38 -0.37
N LEU A 471 -10.59 9.64 0.03
CA LEU A 471 -9.28 9.58 -0.61
C LEU A 471 -8.87 8.12 -0.84
N CYS A 472 -8.15 7.88 -1.92
CA CYS A 472 -7.55 6.58 -2.24
C CYS A 472 -6.18 6.44 -1.57
N TYR A 473 -5.87 5.23 -1.11
CA TYR A 473 -4.54 4.82 -0.62
C TYR A 473 -3.76 4.22 -1.80
N ASN A 474 -2.84 4.98 -2.38
CA ASN A 474 -2.11 4.55 -3.56
C ASN A 474 -0.65 4.26 -3.25
N ARG A 475 -0.15 3.19 -3.87
CA ARG A 475 1.21 2.72 -3.84
C ARG A 475 1.74 2.61 -2.39
N PRO A 476 1.14 1.75 -1.59
CA PRO A 476 1.59 1.55 -0.23
C PRO A 476 2.96 0.85 -0.23
N GLU A 477 3.87 1.31 0.64
CA GLU A 477 5.21 0.75 0.80
C GLU A 477 5.46 0.48 2.28
N PHE A 478 6.07 -0.67 2.61
CA PHE A 478 6.51 -0.97 3.96
C PHE A 478 7.79 -0.20 4.32
N MET A 479 7.91 0.14 5.61
CA MET A 479 9.10 0.77 6.20
C MET A 479 9.36 0.18 7.59
N VAL A 480 10.64 -0.02 7.92
CA VAL A 480 11.06 -0.53 9.24
C VAL A 480 11.21 0.58 10.29
N GLU A 481 11.15 1.84 9.86
CA GLU A 481 11.29 3.03 10.72
C GLU A 481 10.55 4.22 10.09
N PRO A 482 10.18 5.24 10.88
CA PRO A 482 9.49 6.42 10.34
C PRO A 482 10.44 7.32 9.56
N VAL A 483 9.88 8.08 8.61
CA VAL A 483 10.57 9.21 7.96
C VAL A 483 10.76 10.30 9.03
N ARG A 484 12.01 10.70 9.28
CA ARG A 484 12.38 11.70 10.27
C ARG A 484 12.65 13.08 9.67
N ILE A 485 12.75 13.15 8.35
CA ILE A 485 12.94 14.41 7.61
C ILE A 485 11.67 15.25 7.77
N THR A 486 11.86 16.49 8.14
CA THR A 486 10.75 17.42 8.36
C THR A 486 10.21 18.00 7.05
N VAL A 487 8.96 18.43 7.08
CA VAL A 487 8.32 19.12 5.95
C VAL A 487 9.11 20.37 5.51
N GLU A 488 9.72 21.08 6.46
CA GLU A 488 10.55 22.25 6.21
C GLU A 488 11.83 21.90 5.45
N GLU A 489 12.47 20.78 5.76
CA GLU A 489 13.67 20.30 5.04
C GLU A 489 13.33 19.95 3.60
N PHE A 490 12.24 19.22 3.35
CA PHE A 490 11.74 18.95 2.00
C PHE A 490 11.39 20.25 1.25
N SER A 491 10.69 21.18 1.91
CA SER A 491 10.26 22.44 1.30
C SER A 491 11.45 23.33 0.89
N ARG A 492 12.54 23.29 1.66
CA ARG A 492 13.73 24.10 1.40
C ARG A 492 14.40 23.77 0.06
N VAL A 493 14.41 22.50 -0.33
CA VAL A 493 15.04 22.08 -1.60
C VAL A 493 14.09 22.22 -2.79
N LEU A 494 12.78 22.38 -2.56
CA LEU A 494 11.78 22.56 -3.61
C LEU A 494 11.52 24.01 -3.98
N LYS A 495 11.82 24.95 -3.11
CA LYS A 495 11.74 26.39 -3.35
C LYS A 495 12.98 26.90 -4.08
#